data_e9892f2ac5edf91d444acdda10f86a61
#
_entry.id   e9892f2ac5edf91d444acdda10f86a61
#
_cell.length_a   1.000
_cell.length_b   1.000
_cell.length_c   1.000
_cell.angle_alpha   90.00
_cell.angle_beta   90.00
_cell.angle_gamma   90.00
#
_symmetry.space_group_name_H-M   'P 1'
#
loop_
_entity.id
_entity.type
_entity.pdbx_description
1 polymer ?
#
loop_
_entity_poly.entity_id
_entity_poly.type
_entity_poly.pdbx_seq_one_letter_code
_entity_poly.pdbx_strand_id
1 'polypeptide(L)'
;MTTQLNQDAINKALWAACDTFRGTISADTYKDFILTMLFLKYISDVWQDHYQNYQAEYGDVPELIEEMMKQERFVLPPQANFYHLYERRFEAGNGERIDQALHAIEEANGTKLKDAGKSVFQDISFNTDKLGEEKQKNTILRELLEDFAKPELDLKPSRVGTLDIIGNAYEYLIKNFAASGGQKAGEFYTPPEVSDLIAELLDPQIGDSICDPACGSGSLLMKCGRKVQQNHQSKNYALYGQEAIGSTWSLAKMNMFLHSEDNHRIEWGDTIRNPKLTDKQGNLLKFDIVTANPPFSLDKWGYEEAGQDRFQRFSRGLPPKTKGDYAFILHMIETLKDDTGRMGVVVPHGVLFRGAAEGKIRQKLIEENLLDAVIGLPEKLFYGTGIPAAILIFRKDKTDDSVLFIDASQEFKAGKNQNTLTAENIAKIHRTYQARQAVEKYAYLANFAELQENDFNLNIPRYVDTFEAEEKIDLKAVRAERLALQKELAELEEKMAEYLKELGI
;
A
#
# COMPACT_ATOMS: atom_id res chain seq x y z
N MET A 1 -18.34 33.43 -5.98
CA MET A 1 -18.13 32.23 -5.14
C MET A 1 -17.38 31.23 -5.99
N THR A 2 -16.10 31.08 -5.77
CA THR A 2 -15.28 30.04 -6.46
C THR A 2 -15.68 28.70 -5.92
N THR A 3 -16.23 27.84 -6.79
CA THR A 3 -16.63 26.46 -6.40
C THR A 3 -15.38 25.71 -5.92
N GLN A 4 -15.39 25.24 -4.70
CA GLN A 4 -14.32 24.40 -4.16
C GLN A 4 -14.22 23.12 -5.00
N LEU A 5 -13.02 22.75 -5.45
CA LEU A 5 -12.79 21.54 -6.22
C LEU A 5 -13.03 20.32 -5.34
N ASN A 6 -13.70 19.30 -5.87
CA ASN A 6 -13.92 18.05 -5.15
C ASN A 6 -12.92 16.98 -5.59
N GLN A 7 -12.71 15.99 -4.73
CA GLN A 7 -11.76 14.89 -4.95
C GLN A 7 -11.99 14.14 -6.26
N ASP A 8 -13.26 13.87 -6.62
CA ASP A 8 -13.59 13.11 -7.83
C ASP A 8 -13.26 13.87 -9.12
N ALA A 9 -13.42 15.19 -9.14
CA ALA A 9 -13.06 16.01 -10.29
C ALA A 9 -11.54 16.00 -10.52
N ILE A 10 -10.76 16.17 -9.45
CA ILE A 10 -9.30 16.08 -9.48
C ILE A 10 -8.85 14.71 -9.95
N ASN A 11 -9.38 13.63 -9.35
CA ASN A 11 -9.04 12.26 -9.71
C ASN A 11 -9.32 11.96 -11.19
N LYS A 12 -10.46 12.41 -11.72
CA LYS A 12 -10.82 12.23 -13.14
C LYS A 12 -9.87 13.01 -14.06
N ALA A 13 -9.55 14.25 -13.73
CA ALA A 13 -8.64 15.07 -14.53
C ALA A 13 -7.22 14.47 -14.57
N LEU A 14 -6.72 14.02 -13.43
CA LEU A 14 -5.41 13.34 -13.33
C LEU A 14 -5.38 12.03 -14.11
N TRP A 15 -6.45 11.22 -14.01
CA TRP A 15 -6.52 9.99 -14.78
C TRP A 15 -6.61 10.24 -16.29
N ALA A 16 -7.31 11.30 -16.71
CA ALA A 16 -7.36 11.73 -18.12
C ALA A 16 -6.00 12.21 -18.64
N ALA A 17 -5.17 12.86 -17.81
CA ALA A 17 -3.81 13.25 -18.19
C ALA A 17 -2.90 12.05 -18.53
N CYS A 18 -3.23 10.85 -18.02
CA CYS A 18 -2.53 9.63 -18.39
C CYS A 18 -2.73 9.26 -19.88
N ASP A 19 -3.79 9.73 -20.52
CA ASP A 19 -4.07 9.44 -21.93
C ASP A 19 -3.00 9.99 -22.87
N THR A 20 -2.32 11.08 -22.47
CA THR A 20 -1.17 11.66 -23.20
C THR A 20 -0.06 10.64 -23.45
N PHE A 21 0.12 9.67 -22.57
CA PHE A 21 1.15 8.64 -22.69
C PHE A 21 0.64 7.31 -23.24
N ARG A 22 -0.69 7.10 -23.26
CA ARG A 22 -1.27 5.84 -23.73
C ARG A 22 -0.95 5.60 -25.20
N GLY A 23 -0.46 4.40 -25.49
CA GLY A 23 -0.03 4.01 -26.84
C GLY A 23 1.42 4.41 -27.18
N THR A 24 2.09 5.23 -26.36
CA THR A 24 3.50 5.59 -26.54
C THR A 24 4.40 4.78 -25.61
N ILE A 25 4.08 4.73 -24.32
CA ILE A 25 4.83 4.00 -23.30
C ILE A 25 3.91 3.22 -22.36
N SER A 26 4.45 2.21 -21.67
CA SER A 26 3.69 1.38 -20.75
C SER A 26 3.31 2.13 -19.45
N ALA A 27 2.24 1.68 -18.81
CA ALA A 27 1.78 2.25 -17.54
C ALA A 27 2.86 2.24 -16.44
N ASP A 28 3.68 1.20 -16.39
CA ASP A 28 4.81 1.09 -15.45
C ASP A 28 5.85 2.20 -15.63
N THR A 29 5.95 2.74 -16.85
CA THR A 29 6.91 3.80 -17.17
C THR A 29 6.28 5.18 -16.99
N TYR A 30 5.07 5.42 -17.51
CA TYR A 30 4.49 6.76 -17.46
C TYR A 30 3.97 7.18 -16.09
N LYS A 31 3.74 6.23 -15.17
CA LYS A 31 3.35 6.55 -13.79
C LYS A 31 4.31 7.54 -13.13
N ASP A 32 5.62 7.34 -13.32
CA ASP A 32 6.64 8.17 -12.71
C ASP A 32 6.61 9.60 -13.25
N PHE A 33 6.32 9.79 -14.54
CA PHE A 33 6.13 11.12 -15.15
C PHE A 33 4.89 11.84 -14.62
N ILE A 34 3.75 11.14 -14.54
CA ILE A 34 2.48 11.72 -14.04
C ILE A 34 2.61 12.10 -12.57
N LEU A 35 3.15 11.20 -11.73
CA LEU A 35 3.28 11.43 -10.28
C LEU A 35 4.28 12.56 -9.98
N THR A 36 5.37 12.64 -10.74
CA THR A 36 6.34 13.73 -10.62
C THR A 36 5.76 15.06 -11.12
N MET A 37 4.99 15.06 -12.21
CA MET A 37 4.33 16.26 -12.68
C MET A 37 3.25 16.75 -11.68
N LEU A 38 2.50 15.84 -11.07
CA LEU A 38 1.56 16.19 -10.00
C LEU A 38 2.29 16.84 -8.81
N PHE A 39 3.41 16.26 -8.40
CA PHE A 39 4.24 16.84 -7.34
C PHE A 39 4.72 18.25 -7.71
N LEU A 40 5.30 18.43 -8.89
CA LEU A 40 5.77 19.74 -9.38
C LEU A 40 4.63 20.76 -9.46
N LYS A 41 3.47 20.36 -10.00
CA LYS A 41 2.29 21.22 -10.09
C LYS A 41 1.80 21.65 -8.71
N TYR A 42 1.69 20.71 -7.78
CA TYR A 42 1.27 20.99 -6.40
C TYR A 42 2.19 21.98 -5.70
N ILE A 43 3.51 21.73 -5.67
CA ILE A 43 4.44 22.64 -4.99
C ILE A 43 4.44 24.04 -5.64
N SER A 44 4.23 24.12 -6.96
CA SER A 44 4.13 25.39 -7.68
C SER A 44 2.84 26.13 -7.34
N ASP A 45 1.73 25.42 -7.19
CA ASP A 45 0.44 26.00 -6.83
C ASP A 45 0.44 26.51 -5.38
N VAL A 46 0.99 25.73 -4.44
CA VAL A 46 1.12 26.17 -3.05
C VAL A 46 2.03 27.40 -2.94
N TRP A 47 3.18 27.38 -3.63
CA TRP A 47 4.08 28.53 -3.65
C TRP A 47 3.40 29.78 -4.20
N GLN A 48 2.67 29.65 -5.31
CA GLN A 48 1.94 30.76 -5.95
C GLN A 48 0.83 31.32 -5.04
N ASP A 49 0.11 30.44 -4.34
CA ASP A 49 -0.96 30.83 -3.41
C ASP A 49 -0.39 31.61 -2.21
N HIS A 50 0.70 31.11 -1.60
CA HIS A 50 1.38 31.79 -0.50
C HIS A 50 1.96 33.14 -0.95
N TYR A 51 2.61 33.19 -2.10
CA TYR A 51 3.13 34.44 -2.66
C TYR A 51 2.03 35.49 -2.83
N GLN A 52 0.88 35.11 -3.40
CA GLN A 52 -0.27 35.99 -3.57
C GLN A 52 -0.83 36.48 -2.21
N ASN A 53 -0.87 35.59 -1.21
CA ASN A 53 -1.33 35.95 0.14
C ASN A 53 -0.37 36.95 0.79
N TYR A 54 0.94 36.74 0.71
CA TYR A 54 1.93 37.69 1.24
C TYR A 54 1.91 39.02 0.49
N GLN A 55 1.72 38.98 -0.82
CA GLN A 55 1.56 40.21 -1.61
C GLN A 55 0.31 41.01 -1.19
N ALA A 56 -0.78 40.32 -0.90
CA ALA A 56 -2.01 40.97 -0.41
C ALA A 56 -1.85 41.54 1.01
N GLU A 57 -1.05 40.87 1.87
CA GLU A 57 -0.82 41.28 3.27
C GLU A 57 0.23 42.39 3.39
N TYR A 58 1.35 42.28 2.68
CA TYR A 58 2.51 43.19 2.84
C TYR A 58 2.65 44.22 1.70
N GLY A 59 1.75 44.19 0.72
CA GLY A 59 1.79 45.09 -0.43
C GLY A 59 3.02 44.88 -1.32
N ASP A 60 3.49 45.94 -1.97
CA ASP A 60 4.63 45.91 -2.88
C ASP A 60 5.97 46.11 -2.13
N VAL A 61 6.29 45.21 -1.17
CA VAL A 61 7.58 45.15 -0.48
C VAL A 61 8.26 43.81 -0.84
N PRO A 62 8.92 43.71 -2.03
CA PRO A 62 9.45 42.46 -2.55
C PRO A 62 10.43 41.75 -1.62
N GLU A 63 11.30 42.53 -0.93
CA GLU A 63 12.31 41.96 -0.04
C GLU A 63 11.67 41.25 1.17
N LEU A 64 10.57 41.78 1.71
CA LEU A 64 9.85 41.13 2.81
C LEU A 64 9.14 39.86 2.33
N ILE A 65 8.51 39.90 1.18
CA ILE A 65 7.85 38.74 0.59
C ILE A 65 8.87 37.62 0.31
N GLU A 66 10.05 37.97 -0.24
CA GLU A 66 11.13 36.98 -0.46
C GLU A 66 11.60 36.33 0.85
N GLU A 67 11.75 37.12 1.92
CA GLU A 67 12.16 36.56 3.23
C GLU A 67 11.08 35.64 3.82
N MET A 68 9.80 36.00 3.69
CA MET A 68 8.69 35.10 4.10
C MET A 68 8.66 33.82 3.27
N MET A 69 8.84 33.92 1.95
CA MET A 69 8.88 32.76 1.04
C MET A 69 10.06 31.79 1.32
N LYS A 70 11.20 32.30 1.85
CA LYS A 70 12.32 31.44 2.27
C LYS A 70 12.01 30.64 3.53
N GLN A 71 11.06 31.07 4.35
CA GLN A 71 10.62 30.36 5.57
C GLN A 71 9.55 29.30 5.28
N GLU A 72 9.04 29.27 4.08
CA GLU A 72 8.04 28.29 3.67
C GLU A 72 8.57 26.85 3.75
N ARG A 73 7.65 25.90 3.81
CA ARG A 73 7.95 24.48 3.91
C ARG A 73 8.93 24.01 2.83
N PHE A 74 8.88 24.62 1.66
CA PHE A 74 9.82 24.39 0.55
C PHE A 74 10.09 25.66 -0.24
N VAL A 75 11.27 25.72 -0.82
CA VAL A 75 11.75 26.83 -1.65
C VAL A 75 11.60 26.48 -3.11
N LEU A 76 11.00 27.37 -3.89
CA LEU A 76 10.85 27.18 -5.34
C LEU A 76 11.67 28.24 -6.08
N PRO A 77 12.74 27.85 -6.81
CA PRO A 77 13.49 28.81 -7.62
C PRO A 77 12.60 29.43 -8.71
N PRO A 78 12.78 30.72 -9.07
CA PRO A 78 11.88 31.45 -9.96
C PRO A 78 11.61 30.79 -11.31
N GLN A 79 12.60 30.12 -11.89
CA GLN A 79 12.47 29.42 -13.18
C GLN A 79 12.13 27.94 -13.06
N ALA A 80 12.10 27.41 -11.83
CA ALA A 80 11.89 26.01 -11.53
C ALA A 80 10.47 25.75 -11.01
N ASN A 81 9.46 26.30 -11.69
CA ASN A 81 8.06 26.10 -11.32
C ASN A 81 7.21 25.74 -12.54
N PHE A 82 6.05 25.15 -12.28
CA PHE A 82 5.12 24.70 -13.32
C PHE A 82 4.70 25.82 -14.28
N TYR A 83 4.45 27.01 -13.78
CA TYR A 83 3.97 28.13 -14.60
C TYR A 83 5.01 28.60 -15.62
N HIS A 84 6.27 28.68 -15.22
CA HIS A 84 7.37 29.01 -16.10
C HIS A 84 7.55 27.96 -17.22
N LEU A 85 7.43 26.67 -16.88
CA LEU A 85 7.47 25.57 -17.84
C LEU A 85 6.28 25.62 -18.81
N TYR A 86 5.10 25.92 -18.32
CA TYR A 86 3.88 26.04 -19.11
C TYR A 86 3.93 27.22 -20.11
N GLU A 87 4.43 28.37 -19.70
CA GLU A 87 4.60 29.53 -20.57
C GLU A 87 5.50 29.19 -21.77
N ARG A 88 6.53 28.43 -21.56
CA ARG A 88 7.54 28.05 -22.57
C ARG A 88 7.25 26.73 -23.29
N ARG A 89 6.09 26.13 -23.11
CA ARG A 89 5.76 24.78 -23.61
C ARG A 89 5.83 24.61 -25.12
N PHE A 90 5.73 25.69 -25.88
CA PHE A 90 5.84 25.69 -27.36
C PHE A 90 7.29 25.76 -27.87
N GLU A 91 8.25 26.02 -26.98
CA GLU A 91 9.66 26.04 -27.35
C GLU A 91 10.20 24.59 -27.37
N ALA A 92 11.26 24.36 -28.16
CA ALA A 92 11.99 23.10 -28.17
C ALA A 92 12.68 22.84 -26.82
N GLY A 93 12.94 21.57 -26.47
CA GLY A 93 13.69 21.19 -25.26
C GLY A 93 12.85 21.17 -23.98
N ASN A 94 11.56 20.88 -24.04
CA ASN A 94 10.69 20.76 -22.87
C ASN A 94 11.23 19.74 -21.85
N GLY A 95 11.73 18.59 -22.32
CA GLY A 95 12.27 17.55 -21.44
C GLY A 95 13.44 18.05 -20.61
N GLU A 96 14.41 18.71 -21.27
CA GLU A 96 15.57 19.28 -20.60
C GLU A 96 15.18 20.37 -19.59
N ARG A 97 14.25 21.27 -19.94
CA ARG A 97 13.78 22.31 -19.01
C ARG A 97 13.07 21.75 -17.80
N ILE A 98 12.27 20.70 -17.96
CA ILE A 98 11.61 20.04 -16.82
C ILE A 98 12.67 19.39 -15.92
N ASP A 99 13.65 18.66 -16.47
CA ASP A 99 14.72 18.04 -15.70
C ASP A 99 15.55 19.07 -14.94
N GLN A 100 15.91 20.19 -15.58
CA GLN A 100 16.60 21.31 -14.95
C GLN A 100 15.78 21.95 -13.81
N ALA A 101 14.47 22.10 -13.99
CA ALA A 101 13.59 22.62 -12.96
C ALA A 101 13.51 21.67 -11.73
N LEU A 102 13.35 20.37 -11.95
CA LEU A 102 13.35 19.37 -10.89
C LEU A 102 14.67 19.36 -10.11
N HIS A 103 15.80 19.43 -10.82
CA HIS A 103 17.12 19.50 -10.19
C HIS A 103 17.29 20.77 -9.34
N ALA A 104 16.88 21.93 -9.87
CA ALA A 104 16.94 23.19 -9.14
C ALA A 104 16.05 23.20 -7.88
N ILE A 105 14.85 22.60 -7.94
CA ILE A 105 13.96 22.42 -6.78
C ILE A 105 14.64 21.57 -5.73
N GLU A 106 15.26 20.48 -6.14
CA GLU A 106 15.94 19.57 -5.23
C GLU A 106 17.16 20.21 -4.55
N GLU A 107 17.97 20.96 -5.29
CA GLU A 107 19.10 21.72 -4.73
C GLU A 107 18.62 22.76 -3.70
N ALA A 108 17.53 23.47 -3.99
CA ALA A 108 16.98 24.48 -3.10
C ALA A 108 16.39 23.91 -1.80
N ASN A 109 15.95 22.63 -1.82
CA ASN A 109 15.26 21.99 -0.67
C ASN A 109 16.14 20.97 0.07
N GLY A 110 17.37 20.71 -0.39
CA GLY A 110 18.37 19.94 0.32
C GLY A 110 17.86 18.62 0.90
N THR A 111 18.02 18.42 2.20
CA THR A 111 17.69 17.16 2.90
C THR A 111 16.20 16.76 2.86
N LYS A 112 15.30 17.64 2.50
CA LYS A 112 13.88 17.30 2.35
C LYS A 112 13.63 16.42 1.13
N LEU A 113 14.37 16.66 0.03
CA LEU A 113 14.26 15.95 -1.24
C LEU A 113 15.51 15.13 -1.59
N LYS A 114 16.59 15.23 -0.80
CA LYS A 114 17.79 14.42 -0.92
C LYS A 114 18.01 13.60 0.34
N ASP A 115 18.52 12.41 0.18
CA ASP A 115 18.94 11.56 1.29
C ASP A 115 20.31 10.94 0.99
N ALA A 116 21.30 11.20 1.87
CA ALA A 116 22.66 10.69 1.74
C ALA A 116 23.28 10.87 0.34
N GLY A 117 22.99 12.00 -0.33
CA GLY A 117 23.47 12.31 -1.68
C GLY A 117 22.65 11.69 -2.80
N LYS A 118 21.52 11.06 -2.50
CA LYS A 118 20.57 10.50 -3.47
C LYS A 118 19.40 11.45 -3.68
N SER A 119 19.02 11.62 -4.92
CA SER A 119 17.97 12.50 -5.39
C SER A 119 16.64 11.78 -5.50
N VAL A 120 15.54 12.42 -5.07
CA VAL A 120 14.18 11.92 -5.29
C VAL A 120 13.86 11.82 -6.79
N PHE A 121 14.51 12.64 -7.63
CA PHE A 121 14.27 12.67 -9.08
C PHE A 121 15.35 11.96 -9.90
N GLN A 122 16.33 11.29 -9.29
CA GLN A 122 17.51 10.74 -9.99
C GLN A 122 17.19 9.69 -11.07
N ASP A 123 16.11 8.93 -10.89
CA ASP A 123 15.68 7.88 -11.81
C ASP A 123 14.60 8.36 -12.80
N ILE A 124 14.26 9.66 -12.75
CA ILE A 124 13.21 10.27 -13.55
C ILE A 124 13.84 11.32 -14.47
N SER A 125 13.75 11.13 -15.78
CA SER A 125 14.15 12.12 -16.77
C SER A 125 13.06 12.28 -17.81
N PHE A 126 12.58 13.52 -17.98
CA PHE A 126 11.64 13.89 -19.03
C PHE A 126 12.37 14.07 -20.38
N ASN A 127 13.70 14.17 -20.37
CA ASN A 127 14.52 14.20 -21.57
C ASN A 127 14.99 12.80 -22.00
N THR A 128 14.13 11.80 -21.90
CA THR A 128 14.42 10.39 -22.23
C THR A 128 13.96 10.03 -23.63
N ASP A 129 14.71 9.17 -24.31
CA ASP A 129 14.33 8.59 -25.61
C ASP A 129 13.14 7.61 -25.55
N LYS A 130 12.73 7.21 -24.32
CA LYS A 130 11.48 6.44 -24.13
C LYS A 130 10.24 7.19 -24.64
N LEU A 131 10.27 8.52 -24.66
CA LEU A 131 9.20 9.38 -25.18
C LEU A 131 9.29 9.60 -26.71
N GLY A 132 10.23 8.95 -27.40
CA GLY A 132 10.46 9.07 -28.81
C GLY A 132 11.50 10.14 -29.17
N GLU A 133 11.56 10.48 -30.47
CA GLU A 133 12.45 11.51 -30.97
C GLU A 133 12.06 12.90 -30.44
N GLU A 134 12.97 13.87 -30.54
CA GLU A 134 12.84 15.21 -29.95
C GLU A 134 11.51 15.91 -30.29
N LYS A 135 11.05 15.81 -31.53
CA LYS A 135 9.76 16.40 -31.96
C LYS A 135 8.57 15.75 -31.25
N GLN A 136 8.57 14.42 -31.16
CA GLN A 136 7.52 13.65 -30.49
C GLN A 136 7.53 13.92 -28.98
N LYS A 137 8.72 13.87 -28.37
CA LYS A 137 8.94 14.19 -26.97
C LYS A 137 8.40 15.57 -26.60
N ASN A 138 8.74 16.60 -27.38
CA ASN A 138 8.24 17.96 -27.16
C ASN A 138 6.72 18.06 -27.30
N THR A 139 6.09 17.31 -28.21
CA THR A 139 4.64 17.28 -28.37
C THR A 139 3.99 16.66 -27.14
N ILE A 140 4.44 15.48 -26.72
CA ILE A 140 3.92 14.76 -25.54
C ILE A 140 4.04 15.63 -24.27
N LEU A 141 5.21 16.22 -24.05
CA LEU A 141 5.44 17.03 -22.86
C LEU A 141 4.68 18.35 -22.86
N ARG A 142 4.45 18.95 -24.04
CA ARG A 142 3.54 20.10 -24.19
C ARG A 142 2.12 19.72 -23.79
N GLU A 143 1.59 18.61 -24.32
CA GLU A 143 0.24 18.13 -24.01
C GLU A 143 0.11 17.80 -22.52
N LEU A 144 1.13 17.18 -21.90
CA LEU A 144 1.17 16.96 -20.46
C LEU A 144 1.08 18.26 -19.65
N LEU A 145 1.85 19.29 -20.03
CA LEU A 145 1.78 20.60 -19.37
C LEU A 145 0.40 21.25 -19.57
N GLU A 146 -0.22 21.11 -20.73
CA GLU A 146 -1.57 21.59 -21.01
C GLU A 146 -2.63 20.85 -20.21
N ASP A 147 -2.49 19.53 -20.01
CA ASP A 147 -3.38 18.74 -19.16
C ASP A 147 -3.32 19.20 -17.69
N PHE A 148 -2.11 19.42 -17.18
CA PHE A 148 -1.93 19.88 -15.78
C PHE A 148 -2.25 21.36 -15.56
N ALA A 149 -2.43 22.15 -16.63
CA ALA A 149 -2.89 23.53 -16.56
C ALA A 149 -4.41 23.69 -16.54
N LYS A 150 -5.17 22.60 -16.67
CA LYS A 150 -6.64 22.64 -16.65
C LYS A 150 -7.17 23.16 -15.30
N PRO A 151 -8.31 23.89 -15.30
CA PRO A 151 -8.90 24.44 -14.07
C PRO A 151 -9.21 23.41 -12.98
N GLU A 152 -9.50 22.17 -13.36
CA GLU A 152 -9.74 21.04 -12.47
C GLU A 152 -8.48 20.62 -11.69
N LEU A 153 -7.30 21.04 -12.16
CA LEU A 153 -6.00 20.81 -11.54
C LEU A 153 -5.36 22.11 -11.00
N ASP A 154 -6.18 23.10 -10.62
CA ASP A 154 -5.74 24.26 -9.82
C ASP A 154 -5.66 23.82 -8.35
N LEU A 155 -4.48 23.32 -7.93
CA LEU A 155 -4.24 22.66 -6.66
C LEU A 155 -3.86 23.62 -5.53
N LYS A 156 -4.10 24.91 -5.69
CA LYS A 156 -3.86 25.94 -4.66
C LYS A 156 -4.65 25.64 -3.38
N PRO A 157 -4.06 25.77 -2.20
CA PRO A 157 -4.77 25.58 -0.91
C PRO A 157 -6.07 26.39 -0.81
N SER A 158 -6.08 27.62 -1.34
CA SER A 158 -7.28 28.47 -1.41
C SER A 158 -8.41 27.88 -2.30
N ARG A 159 -8.10 26.92 -3.18
CA ARG A 159 -9.06 26.27 -4.09
C ARG A 159 -9.47 24.89 -3.60
N VAL A 160 -8.54 24.10 -3.09
CA VAL A 160 -8.79 22.70 -2.69
C VAL A 160 -9.10 22.56 -1.18
N GLY A 161 -8.77 23.54 -0.35
CA GLY A 161 -9.14 23.63 1.06
C GLY A 161 -8.24 22.85 2.00
N THR A 162 -7.92 21.59 1.73
CA THR A 162 -7.07 20.76 2.59
C THR A 162 -5.98 20.04 1.83
N LEU A 163 -4.84 19.81 2.48
CA LEU A 163 -3.72 19.03 1.91
C LEU A 163 -4.10 17.57 1.63
N ASP A 164 -5.06 17.02 2.39
CA ASP A 164 -5.50 15.63 2.24
C ASP A 164 -6.05 15.32 0.84
N ILE A 165 -6.67 16.30 0.18
CA ILE A 165 -7.20 16.13 -1.18
C ILE A 165 -6.08 15.75 -2.16
N ILE A 166 -4.92 16.39 -2.06
CA ILE A 166 -3.80 16.17 -2.99
C ILE A 166 -3.11 14.84 -2.70
N GLY A 167 -2.85 14.55 -1.44
CA GLY A 167 -2.31 13.26 -1.04
C GLY A 167 -3.23 12.10 -1.44
N ASN A 168 -4.53 12.26 -1.25
CA ASN A 168 -5.51 11.27 -1.69
C ASN A 168 -5.55 11.12 -3.22
N ALA A 169 -5.36 12.20 -3.98
CA ALA A 169 -5.26 12.15 -5.44
C ALA A 169 -3.98 11.40 -5.89
N TYR A 170 -2.87 11.59 -5.18
CA TYR A 170 -1.63 10.89 -5.42
C TYR A 170 -1.80 9.37 -5.13
N GLU A 171 -2.39 9.00 -4.00
CA GLU A 171 -2.71 7.61 -3.67
C GLU A 171 -3.69 6.99 -4.69
N TYR A 172 -4.69 7.75 -5.15
CA TYR A 172 -5.60 7.31 -6.19
C TYR A 172 -4.87 6.93 -7.49
N LEU A 173 -3.91 7.73 -7.93
CA LEU A 173 -3.08 7.43 -9.10
C LEU A 173 -2.25 6.16 -8.87
N ILE A 174 -1.55 6.05 -7.73
CA ILE A 174 -0.74 4.86 -7.39
C ILE A 174 -1.62 3.61 -7.42
N LYS A 175 -2.80 3.64 -6.81
CA LYS A 175 -3.77 2.54 -6.81
C LYS A 175 -4.14 2.12 -8.24
N ASN A 176 -4.47 3.07 -9.11
CA ASN A 176 -4.88 2.77 -10.48
C ASN A 176 -3.72 2.27 -11.34
N PHE A 177 -2.50 2.75 -11.12
CA PHE A 177 -1.30 2.22 -11.77
C PHE A 177 -1.01 0.80 -11.33
N ALA A 178 -1.12 0.50 -10.03
CA ALA A 178 -0.99 -0.86 -9.51
C ALA A 178 -2.03 -1.81 -10.14
N ALA A 179 -3.28 -1.35 -10.29
CA ALA A 179 -4.34 -2.14 -10.92
C ALA A 179 -4.12 -2.39 -12.41
N SER A 180 -3.47 -1.46 -13.13
CA SER A 180 -3.26 -1.54 -14.60
C SER A 180 -1.93 -2.17 -15.00
N GLY A 181 -0.92 -2.18 -14.14
CA GLY A 181 0.45 -2.62 -14.45
C GLY A 181 0.70 -4.13 -14.27
N GLY A 182 -0.31 -4.93 -13.93
CA GLY A 182 -0.18 -6.37 -13.76
C GLY A 182 0.56 -6.79 -12.48
N GLN A 183 1.11 -8.03 -12.46
CA GLN A 183 1.68 -8.63 -11.24
C GLN A 183 2.82 -7.80 -10.62
N LYS A 184 3.71 -7.27 -11.44
CA LYS A 184 4.84 -6.44 -10.95
C LYS A 184 4.39 -5.12 -10.34
N ALA A 185 3.29 -4.55 -10.82
CA ALA A 185 2.76 -3.29 -10.30
C ALA A 185 2.04 -3.45 -8.95
N GLY A 186 1.51 -4.66 -8.66
CA GLY A 186 0.88 -4.97 -7.39
C GLY A 186 1.84 -5.10 -6.21
N GLU A 187 3.14 -5.35 -6.47
CA GLU A 187 4.13 -5.59 -5.41
C GLU A 187 4.49 -4.34 -4.60
N PHE A 188 4.26 -3.13 -5.12
CA PHE A 188 4.62 -1.89 -4.44
C PHE A 188 3.42 -1.16 -3.79
N TYR A 189 2.23 -1.75 -3.84
CA TYR A 189 1.03 -1.09 -3.32
C TYR A 189 0.13 -2.05 -2.54
N THR A 190 -0.03 -1.77 -1.27
CA THR A 190 -0.99 -2.49 -0.41
C THR A 190 -2.39 -1.88 -0.57
N PRO A 191 -3.44 -2.69 -0.77
CA PRO A 191 -4.81 -2.18 -0.80
C PRO A 191 -5.13 -1.30 0.41
N PRO A 192 -5.75 -0.13 0.23
CA PRO A 192 -5.97 0.83 1.32
C PRO A 192 -6.73 0.22 2.50
N GLU A 193 -7.70 -0.63 2.21
CA GLU A 193 -8.52 -1.30 3.21
C GLU A 193 -7.73 -2.34 4.04
N VAL A 194 -6.70 -2.96 3.45
CA VAL A 194 -5.79 -3.85 4.18
C VAL A 194 -4.86 -3.03 5.09
N SER A 195 -4.39 -1.89 4.58
CA SER A 195 -3.59 -0.95 5.37
C SER A 195 -4.39 -0.35 6.54
N ASP A 196 -5.67 -0.01 6.30
CA ASP A 196 -6.58 0.46 7.36
C ASP A 196 -6.81 -0.63 8.42
N LEU A 197 -7.03 -1.89 7.99
CA LEU A 197 -7.19 -3.02 8.92
C LEU A 197 -5.92 -3.21 9.79
N ILE A 198 -4.74 -3.19 9.18
CA ILE A 198 -3.48 -3.35 9.94
C ILE A 198 -3.30 -2.20 10.94
N ALA A 199 -3.59 -0.97 10.54
CA ALA A 199 -3.53 0.18 11.44
C ALA A 199 -4.52 0.07 12.61
N GLU A 200 -5.75 -0.46 12.37
CA GLU A 200 -6.71 -0.75 13.44
C GLU A 200 -6.17 -1.84 14.42
N LEU A 201 -5.60 -2.92 13.87
CA LEU A 201 -5.09 -4.04 14.68
C LEU A 201 -3.87 -3.66 15.53
N LEU A 202 -3.01 -2.77 15.01
CA LEU A 202 -1.79 -2.33 15.71
C LEU A 202 -2.03 -1.17 16.67
N ASP A 203 -3.14 -0.45 16.54
CA ASP A 203 -3.56 0.66 17.41
C ASP A 203 -2.42 1.63 17.76
N PRO A 204 -1.88 2.40 16.78
CA PRO A 204 -0.77 3.31 17.01
C PRO A 204 -1.12 4.42 17.99
N GLN A 205 -0.17 4.73 18.91
CA GLN A 205 -0.34 5.69 19.99
C GLN A 205 0.51 6.94 19.79
N ILE A 206 0.23 7.99 20.57
CA ILE A 206 1.06 9.21 20.62
C ILE A 206 2.48 8.85 21.05
N GLY A 207 3.46 9.32 20.28
CA GLY A 207 4.88 9.11 20.57
C GLY A 207 5.45 7.84 19.93
N ASP A 208 4.63 7.00 19.28
CA ASP A 208 5.12 5.79 18.63
C ASP A 208 6.08 6.09 17.48
N SER A 209 7.13 5.28 17.41
CA SER A 209 7.98 5.10 16.25
C SER A 209 7.46 3.93 15.43
N ILE A 210 7.11 4.18 14.16
CA ILE A 210 6.43 3.22 13.27
C ILE A 210 7.36 2.94 12.09
N CYS A 211 7.65 1.67 11.82
CA CYS A 211 8.58 1.25 10.77
C CYS A 211 7.92 0.30 9.76
N ASP A 212 8.23 0.52 8.49
CA ASP A 212 7.96 -0.44 7.41
C ASP A 212 9.26 -0.71 6.64
N PRO A 213 9.87 -1.91 6.81
CA PRO A 213 11.14 -2.26 6.16
C PRO A 213 11.02 -2.62 4.67
N ALA A 214 9.82 -2.62 4.11
CA ALA A 214 9.52 -2.82 2.69
C ALA A 214 8.40 -1.88 2.25
N CYS A 215 8.60 -0.57 2.47
CA CYS A 215 7.51 0.39 2.59
C CYS A 215 6.78 0.70 1.28
N GLY A 216 7.30 0.28 0.13
CA GLY A 216 6.66 0.57 -1.14
C GLY A 216 6.44 2.08 -1.32
N SER A 217 5.20 2.47 -1.57
CA SER A 217 4.79 3.88 -1.67
C SER A 217 4.64 4.60 -0.32
N GLY A 218 4.85 3.93 0.81
CA GLY A 218 4.67 4.46 2.16
C GLY A 218 3.21 4.52 2.65
N SER A 219 2.27 4.00 1.86
CA SER A 219 0.83 4.09 2.19
C SER A 219 0.48 3.46 3.54
N LEU A 220 1.07 2.30 3.88
CA LEU A 220 0.82 1.62 5.14
C LEU A 220 1.32 2.44 6.35
N LEU A 221 2.51 3.04 6.25
CA LEU A 221 3.04 3.96 7.27
C LEU A 221 2.11 5.14 7.49
N MET A 222 1.64 5.77 6.42
CA MET A 222 0.73 6.92 6.52
C MET A 222 -0.62 6.55 7.13
N LYS A 223 -1.15 5.34 6.87
CA LYS A 223 -2.37 4.87 7.52
C LYS A 223 -2.20 4.74 9.03
N CYS A 224 -1.06 4.21 9.49
CA CYS A 224 -0.73 4.18 10.91
C CYS A 224 -0.63 5.60 11.51
N GLY A 225 0.06 6.53 10.85
CA GLY A 225 0.14 7.93 11.29
C GLY A 225 -1.23 8.62 11.34
N ARG A 226 -2.06 8.45 10.30
CA ARG A 226 -3.44 8.95 10.28
C ARG A 226 -4.29 8.40 11.42
N LYS A 227 -4.09 7.13 11.81
CA LYS A 227 -4.80 6.54 12.94
C LYS A 227 -4.49 7.28 14.25
N VAL A 228 -3.22 7.64 14.49
CA VAL A 228 -2.84 8.49 15.64
C VAL A 228 -3.54 9.85 15.56
N GLN A 229 -3.55 10.49 14.40
CA GLN A 229 -4.21 11.78 14.23
C GLN A 229 -5.72 11.69 14.48
N GLN A 230 -6.39 10.66 13.99
CA GLN A 230 -7.84 10.46 14.18
C GLN A 230 -8.22 10.19 15.64
N ASN A 231 -7.46 9.31 16.31
CA ASN A 231 -7.77 8.89 17.67
C ASN A 231 -7.36 9.95 18.70
N HIS A 232 -6.28 10.69 18.47
CA HIS A 232 -5.65 11.55 19.48
C HIS A 232 -5.51 13.02 19.05
N GLN A 233 -5.91 13.38 17.83
CA GLN A 233 -5.75 14.74 17.27
C GLN A 233 -4.29 15.25 17.36
N SER A 234 -3.32 14.35 17.21
CA SER A 234 -1.90 14.61 17.37
C SER A 234 -1.09 14.07 16.20
N LYS A 235 -0.07 14.84 15.78
CA LYS A 235 0.98 14.39 14.83
C LYS A 235 2.28 13.98 15.56
N ASN A 236 2.23 13.73 16.86
CA ASN A 236 3.38 13.27 17.62
C ASN A 236 3.59 11.77 17.42
N TYR A 237 4.22 11.39 16.33
CA TYR A 237 4.73 10.07 15.97
C TYR A 237 5.88 10.24 14.97
N ALA A 238 6.63 9.18 14.71
CA ALA A 238 7.69 9.18 13.70
C ALA A 238 7.57 7.99 12.76
N LEU A 239 7.71 8.24 11.46
CA LEU A 239 7.60 7.23 10.40
C LEU A 239 8.99 6.87 9.87
N TYR A 240 9.27 5.57 9.82
CA TYR A 240 10.52 5.01 9.30
C TYR A 240 10.21 4.01 8.20
N GLY A 241 10.96 4.05 7.13
CA GLY A 241 10.79 3.09 6.05
C GLY A 241 12.10 2.76 5.37
N GLN A 242 12.13 1.61 4.72
CA GLN A 242 13.20 1.26 3.80
C GLN A 242 12.60 0.61 2.55
N GLU A 243 13.11 1.01 1.36
CA GLU A 243 12.61 0.52 0.08
C GLU A 243 13.78 0.19 -0.85
N ALA A 244 13.75 -0.99 -1.46
CA ALA A 244 14.85 -1.48 -2.29
C ALA A 244 14.88 -0.86 -3.68
N ILE A 245 13.70 -0.53 -4.24
CA ILE A 245 13.55 0.00 -5.61
C ILE A 245 13.60 1.52 -5.59
N GLY A 246 14.57 2.11 -6.30
CA GLY A 246 14.83 3.56 -6.30
C GLY A 246 13.61 4.40 -6.71
N SER A 247 12.93 4.05 -7.81
CA SER A 247 11.74 4.77 -8.24
C SER A 247 10.61 4.67 -7.22
N THR A 248 10.42 3.52 -6.58
CA THR A 248 9.40 3.33 -5.54
C THR A 248 9.75 4.10 -4.25
N TRP A 249 11.04 4.15 -3.88
CA TRP A 249 11.52 5.01 -2.79
C TRP A 249 11.22 6.49 -3.06
N SER A 250 11.44 6.95 -4.30
CA SER A 250 11.09 8.32 -4.72
C SER A 250 9.59 8.60 -4.56
N LEU A 251 8.75 7.64 -4.95
CA LEU A 251 7.29 7.75 -4.76
C LEU A 251 6.92 7.86 -3.26
N ALA A 252 7.56 7.05 -2.40
CA ALA A 252 7.32 7.12 -0.96
C ALA A 252 7.71 8.48 -0.38
N LYS A 253 8.86 9.02 -0.76
CA LYS A 253 9.32 10.35 -0.33
C LYS A 253 8.36 11.46 -0.77
N MET A 254 7.94 11.46 -2.04
CA MET A 254 6.95 12.41 -2.55
C MET A 254 5.61 12.27 -1.83
N ASN A 255 5.18 11.05 -1.55
CA ASN A 255 3.94 10.76 -0.86
C ASN A 255 3.94 11.30 0.58
N MET A 256 5.02 11.04 1.36
CA MET A 256 5.20 11.64 2.69
C MET A 256 5.12 13.16 2.65
N PHE A 257 5.77 13.75 1.65
CA PHE A 257 5.78 15.19 1.47
C PHE A 257 4.38 15.75 1.18
N LEU A 258 3.62 15.13 0.27
CA LEU A 258 2.28 15.58 -0.12
C LEU A 258 1.26 15.46 1.03
N HIS A 259 1.45 14.49 1.93
CA HIS A 259 0.63 14.32 3.14
C HIS A 259 1.12 15.12 4.35
N SER A 260 2.14 15.95 4.18
CA SER A 260 2.74 16.72 5.29
C SER A 260 3.20 15.85 6.47
N GLU A 261 3.74 14.68 6.15
CA GLU A 261 4.39 13.80 7.10
C GLU A 261 5.86 14.20 7.23
N ASP A 262 6.14 15.27 7.98
CA ASP A 262 7.48 15.85 8.06
C ASP A 262 8.43 15.06 8.97
N ASN A 263 7.90 14.32 9.95
CA ASN A 263 8.69 13.48 10.85
C ASN A 263 8.84 12.07 10.28
N HIS A 264 9.60 11.95 9.19
CA HIS A 264 9.88 10.66 8.56
C HIS A 264 11.35 10.48 8.20
N ARG A 265 11.76 9.21 8.14
CA ARG A 265 13.04 8.77 7.60
C ARG A 265 12.82 7.56 6.69
N ILE A 266 12.89 7.77 5.37
CA ILE A 266 12.71 6.73 4.36
C ILE A 266 14.03 6.51 3.63
N GLU A 267 14.64 5.35 3.82
CA GLU A 267 15.93 4.97 3.28
C GLU A 267 15.79 4.16 1.98
N TRP A 268 16.68 4.41 1.02
CA TRP A 268 16.78 3.58 -0.17
C TRP A 268 17.82 2.47 -0.01
N GLY A 269 17.41 1.22 -0.10
CA GLY A 269 18.28 0.05 -0.06
C GLY A 269 17.58 -1.23 0.31
N ASP A 270 18.21 -2.35 0.02
CA ASP A 270 17.76 -3.69 0.39
C ASP A 270 17.84 -3.88 1.91
N THR A 271 16.70 -4.05 2.54
CA THR A 271 16.58 -4.20 4.00
C THR A 271 17.27 -5.45 4.54
N ILE A 272 17.25 -6.52 3.78
CA ILE A 272 17.84 -7.77 4.23
C ILE A 272 19.36 -7.76 4.10
N ARG A 273 19.88 -7.35 2.93
CA ARG A 273 21.32 -7.31 2.67
C ARG A 273 22.01 -6.08 3.27
N ASN A 274 21.32 -4.97 3.34
CA ASN A 274 21.89 -3.69 3.77
C ASN A 274 20.88 -2.86 4.58
N PRO A 275 20.52 -3.27 5.80
CA PRO A 275 19.63 -2.49 6.66
C PRO A 275 20.27 -1.16 7.01
N LYS A 276 19.57 -0.06 6.74
CA LYS A 276 20.04 1.31 6.91
C LYS A 276 19.42 2.05 8.09
N LEU A 277 18.30 1.52 8.61
CA LEU A 277 17.68 2.07 9.80
C LEU A 277 18.47 1.62 11.03
N THR A 278 19.62 2.26 11.23
CA THR A 278 20.58 1.99 12.31
C THR A 278 20.83 3.22 13.15
N ASP A 279 21.28 2.99 14.40
CA ASP A 279 21.75 4.01 15.31
C ASP A 279 23.19 4.49 14.93
N LYS A 280 23.73 5.42 15.69
CA LYS A 280 25.08 5.96 15.49
C LYS A 280 26.20 4.92 15.71
N GLN A 281 25.90 3.85 16.43
CA GLN A 281 26.81 2.73 16.71
C GLN A 281 26.68 1.64 15.63
N GLY A 282 25.71 1.77 14.73
CA GLY A 282 25.45 0.82 13.65
C GLY A 282 24.58 -0.37 14.08
N ASN A 283 23.89 -0.33 15.22
CA ASN A 283 22.90 -1.32 15.62
C ASN A 283 21.55 -1.01 14.95
N LEU A 284 20.70 -2.03 14.77
CA LEU A 284 19.34 -1.82 14.27
C LEU A 284 18.55 -0.91 15.22
N LEU A 285 17.85 0.06 14.66
CA LEU A 285 16.86 0.84 15.41
C LEU A 285 15.74 -0.09 15.87
N LYS A 286 15.15 0.26 17.03
CA LYS A 286 14.01 -0.44 17.61
C LYS A 286 12.79 0.46 17.57
N PHE A 287 11.65 -0.12 17.20
CA PHE A 287 10.40 0.61 16.95
C PHE A 287 9.27 0.09 17.84
N ASP A 288 8.31 0.95 18.14
CA ASP A 288 7.09 0.59 18.84
C ASP A 288 6.18 -0.27 17.97
N ILE A 289 6.11 0.08 16.67
CA ILE A 289 5.36 -0.65 15.66
C ILE A 289 6.26 -0.97 14.48
N VAL A 290 6.20 -2.22 14.03
CA VAL A 290 6.78 -2.63 12.75
C VAL A 290 5.69 -3.28 11.90
N THR A 291 5.49 -2.77 10.70
CA THR A 291 4.45 -3.27 9.81
C THR A 291 4.97 -3.41 8.39
N ALA A 292 4.49 -4.37 7.62
CA ALA A 292 4.87 -4.49 6.22
C ALA A 292 3.88 -5.38 5.43
N ASN A 293 3.85 -5.12 4.13
CA ASN A 293 3.43 -6.07 3.11
C ASN A 293 4.65 -6.38 2.23
N PRO A 294 5.58 -7.25 2.69
CA PRO A 294 6.80 -7.54 1.95
C PRO A 294 6.53 -8.32 0.67
N PRO A 295 7.46 -8.37 -0.30
CA PRO A 295 7.30 -9.15 -1.52
C PRO A 295 7.12 -10.64 -1.20
N PHE A 296 6.05 -11.24 -1.74
CA PHE A 296 5.71 -12.64 -1.45
C PHE A 296 6.71 -13.60 -2.09
N SER A 297 7.21 -14.54 -1.27
CA SER A 297 8.10 -15.61 -1.71
C SER A 297 9.32 -15.12 -2.50
N LEU A 298 9.92 -14.02 -2.08
CA LEU A 298 11.08 -13.42 -2.75
C LEU A 298 12.21 -14.43 -2.91
N ASP A 299 12.61 -14.68 -4.15
CA ASP A 299 13.83 -15.43 -4.49
C ASP A 299 15.05 -14.51 -4.35
N LYS A 300 16.23 -15.08 -4.12
CA LYS A 300 17.52 -14.34 -4.03
C LYS A 300 17.52 -13.19 -2.99
N TRP A 301 16.82 -13.39 -1.88
CA TRP A 301 16.65 -12.39 -0.82
C TRP A 301 17.93 -12.07 0.00
N GLY A 302 19.07 -12.73 -0.28
CA GLY A 302 20.35 -12.57 0.45
C GLY A 302 20.72 -13.78 1.30
N TYR A 303 20.29 -14.98 0.89
CA TYR A 303 20.55 -16.22 1.61
C TYR A 303 22.04 -16.48 1.87
N GLU A 304 22.90 -16.19 0.90
CA GLU A 304 24.32 -16.45 0.97
C GLU A 304 25.03 -15.63 2.07
N GLU A 305 24.58 -14.40 2.28
CA GLU A 305 25.13 -13.49 3.28
C GLU A 305 24.47 -13.67 4.67
N ALA A 306 23.26 -14.20 4.70
CA ALA A 306 22.43 -14.28 5.91
C ALA A 306 23.04 -15.16 7.01
N GLY A 307 23.86 -16.15 6.65
CA GLY A 307 24.57 -17.00 7.63
C GLY A 307 25.62 -16.24 8.47
N GLN A 308 26.05 -15.05 8.01
CA GLN A 308 27.03 -14.17 8.68
C GLN A 308 26.40 -12.84 9.09
N ASP A 309 25.07 -12.81 9.28
CA ASP A 309 24.36 -11.59 9.64
C ASP A 309 24.83 -11.01 10.98
N ARG A 310 25.48 -9.85 10.93
CA ARG A 310 26.04 -9.16 12.11
C ARG A 310 24.99 -8.78 13.15
N PHE A 311 23.73 -8.68 12.75
CA PHE A 311 22.60 -8.33 13.61
C PHE A 311 21.93 -9.55 14.24
N GLN A 312 22.41 -10.77 13.90
CA GLN A 312 21.89 -12.05 14.39
C GLN A 312 20.38 -12.26 14.16
N ARG A 313 19.82 -11.60 13.14
CA ARG A 313 18.39 -11.69 12.81
C ARG A 313 17.92 -13.11 12.55
N PHE A 314 18.81 -13.97 12.07
CA PHE A 314 18.51 -15.36 11.70
C PHE A 314 18.90 -16.39 12.76
N SER A 315 19.07 -15.99 14.02
CA SER A 315 19.40 -16.88 15.15
C SER A 315 18.35 -17.98 15.37
N ARG A 316 17.09 -17.71 15.03
CA ARG A 316 15.99 -18.69 15.10
C ARG A 316 16.01 -19.71 13.97
N GLY A 317 16.77 -19.47 12.92
CA GLY A 317 16.93 -20.34 11.75
C GLY A 317 17.06 -19.55 10.48
N LEU A 318 17.72 -20.16 9.48
CA LEU A 318 17.90 -19.56 8.16
C LEU A 318 16.71 -19.93 7.27
N PRO A 319 15.96 -18.94 6.74
CA PRO A 319 14.86 -19.21 5.80
C PRO A 319 15.33 -19.90 4.52
N PRO A 320 14.44 -20.57 3.75
CA PRO A 320 14.82 -21.22 2.51
C PRO A 320 15.37 -20.22 1.49
N LYS A 321 16.35 -20.66 0.69
CA LYS A 321 17.01 -19.82 -0.32
C LYS A 321 16.05 -19.13 -1.30
N THR A 322 14.95 -19.82 -1.66
CA THR A 322 13.98 -19.37 -2.66
C THR A 322 12.68 -18.79 -2.06
N LYS A 323 12.66 -18.55 -0.74
CA LYS A 323 11.48 -18.08 0.00
C LYS A 323 11.90 -17.11 1.11
N GLY A 324 11.91 -15.81 0.80
CA GLY A 324 12.34 -14.77 1.71
C GLY A 324 11.29 -14.32 2.74
N ASP A 325 10.11 -14.92 2.77
CA ASP A 325 9.02 -14.46 3.65
C ASP A 325 9.48 -14.36 5.11
N TYR A 326 10.08 -15.43 5.67
CA TYR A 326 10.61 -15.40 7.02
C TYR A 326 11.85 -14.55 7.22
N ALA A 327 12.57 -14.17 6.15
CA ALA A 327 13.68 -13.22 6.30
C ALA A 327 13.17 -11.83 6.70
N PHE A 328 12.07 -11.38 6.11
CA PHE A 328 11.40 -10.15 6.50
C PHE A 328 10.79 -10.27 7.91
N ILE A 329 10.07 -11.36 8.22
CA ILE A 329 9.48 -11.58 9.55
C ILE A 329 10.56 -11.50 10.64
N LEU A 330 11.68 -12.20 10.46
CA LEU A 330 12.78 -12.21 11.45
C LEU A 330 13.43 -10.83 11.56
N HIS A 331 13.65 -10.11 10.46
CA HIS A 331 14.14 -8.75 10.52
C HIS A 331 13.19 -7.84 11.31
N MET A 332 11.88 -7.92 11.03
CA MET A 332 10.87 -7.13 11.72
C MET A 332 10.83 -7.42 13.22
N ILE A 333 10.90 -8.69 13.62
CA ILE A 333 10.97 -9.09 15.05
C ILE A 333 12.19 -8.50 15.75
N GLU A 334 13.37 -8.50 15.09
CA GLU A 334 14.60 -7.94 15.63
C GLU A 334 14.62 -6.42 15.69
N THR A 335 13.72 -5.75 14.99
CA THR A 335 13.57 -4.30 15.03
C THR A 335 12.42 -3.83 15.94
N LEU A 336 11.76 -4.73 16.66
CA LEU A 336 10.78 -4.38 17.70
C LEU A 336 11.46 -3.95 18.99
N LYS A 337 10.90 -2.97 19.69
CA LYS A 337 11.23 -2.70 21.10
C LYS A 337 10.93 -3.94 21.95
N ASP A 338 11.82 -4.22 22.89
CA ASP A 338 11.82 -5.51 23.56
C ASP A 338 10.61 -5.74 24.50
N ASP A 339 10.08 -4.68 25.12
CA ASP A 339 9.02 -4.79 26.12
C ASP A 339 7.61 -4.43 25.58
N THR A 340 7.52 -3.66 24.51
CA THR A 340 6.23 -3.07 24.07
C THR A 340 6.00 -3.19 22.57
N GLY A 341 6.98 -3.68 21.83
CA GLY A 341 6.94 -3.75 20.38
C GLY A 341 5.82 -4.64 19.87
N ARG A 342 5.08 -4.15 18.87
CA ARG A 342 4.03 -4.89 18.18
C ARG A 342 4.19 -4.82 16.68
N MET A 343 3.84 -5.89 16.00
CA MET A 343 4.09 -6.06 14.57
C MET A 343 2.88 -6.65 13.86
N GLY A 344 2.60 -6.13 12.66
CA GLY A 344 1.63 -6.70 11.74
C GLY A 344 2.25 -6.89 10.36
N VAL A 345 2.21 -8.12 9.85
CA VAL A 345 2.81 -8.45 8.55
C VAL A 345 1.84 -9.24 7.67
N VAL A 346 1.75 -8.83 6.41
CA VAL A 346 1.00 -9.58 5.39
C VAL A 346 1.89 -10.69 4.84
N VAL A 347 1.36 -11.89 4.77
CA VAL A 347 2.10 -13.07 4.29
C VAL A 347 1.22 -13.94 3.37
N PRO A 348 1.79 -14.66 2.39
CA PRO A 348 1.05 -15.68 1.66
C PRO A 348 0.74 -16.87 2.58
N HIS A 349 -0.40 -17.53 2.37
CA HIS A 349 -0.83 -18.67 3.22
C HIS A 349 0.22 -19.75 3.42
N GLY A 350 1.11 -19.96 2.44
CA GLY A 350 2.20 -20.92 2.56
C GLY A 350 3.09 -20.72 3.80
N VAL A 351 3.27 -19.51 4.27
CA VAL A 351 4.02 -19.19 5.50
C VAL A 351 3.44 -19.88 6.72
N LEU A 352 2.14 -20.11 6.75
CA LEU A 352 1.42 -20.70 7.88
C LEU A 352 1.74 -22.19 8.06
N PHE A 353 2.07 -22.93 6.99
CA PHE A 353 2.14 -24.38 7.05
C PHE A 353 3.35 -25.04 6.36
N ARG A 354 4.14 -24.29 5.55
CA ARG A 354 5.35 -24.88 4.96
C ARG A 354 6.27 -25.43 6.06
N GLY A 355 6.80 -26.64 5.83
CA GLY A 355 7.65 -27.37 6.76
C GLY A 355 9.14 -27.00 6.67
N ALA A 356 10.02 -27.92 7.06
CA ALA A 356 11.48 -27.79 7.03
C ALA A 356 11.99 -26.55 7.78
N ALA A 357 12.79 -25.67 7.14
CA ALA A 357 13.37 -24.51 7.78
C ALA A 357 12.31 -23.52 8.30
N GLU A 358 11.24 -23.25 7.51
CA GLU A 358 10.16 -22.34 7.92
C GLU A 358 9.37 -22.90 9.12
N GLY A 359 9.13 -24.22 9.16
CA GLY A 359 8.49 -24.86 10.31
C GLY A 359 9.28 -24.68 11.60
N LYS A 360 10.61 -24.82 11.55
CA LYS A 360 11.50 -24.63 12.72
C LYS A 360 11.51 -23.19 13.20
N ILE A 361 11.53 -22.22 12.27
CA ILE A 361 11.49 -20.80 12.64
C ILE A 361 10.14 -20.47 13.28
N ARG A 362 9.05 -20.94 12.70
CA ARG A 362 7.69 -20.75 13.21
C ARG A 362 7.52 -21.32 14.61
N GLN A 363 8.01 -22.53 14.83
CA GLN A 363 8.03 -23.18 16.16
C GLN A 363 8.73 -22.28 17.19
N LYS A 364 9.94 -21.80 16.90
CA LYS A 364 10.67 -20.92 17.83
C LYS A 364 9.94 -19.62 18.14
N LEU A 365 9.35 -18.98 17.14
CA LEU A 365 8.57 -17.75 17.34
C LEU A 365 7.35 -17.98 18.26
N ILE A 366 6.74 -19.17 18.21
CA ILE A 366 5.62 -19.56 19.08
C ILE A 366 6.14 -19.92 20.47
N GLU A 367 7.23 -20.69 20.58
CA GLU A 367 7.87 -21.04 21.86
C GLU A 367 8.36 -19.79 22.62
N GLU A 368 8.79 -18.74 21.92
CA GLU A 368 9.15 -17.44 22.49
C GLU A 368 7.91 -16.59 22.83
N ASN A 369 6.71 -17.12 22.65
CA ASN A 369 5.43 -16.45 22.89
C ASN A 369 5.27 -15.10 22.17
N LEU A 370 5.75 -14.99 20.93
CA LEU A 370 5.69 -13.76 20.16
C LEU A 370 4.43 -13.65 19.27
N LEU A 371 3.94 -14.77 18.74
CA LEU A 371 2.78 -14.78 17.85
C LEU A 371 1.49 -14.55 18.64
N ASP A 372 0.73 -13.53 18.28
CA ASP A 372 -0.50 -13.11 18.94
C ASP A 372 -1.77 -13.52 18.19
N ALA A 373 -1.77 -13.31 16.86
CA ALA A 373 -2.92 -13.67 16.02
C ALA A 373 -2.53 -14.06 14.60
N VAL A 374 -3.40 -14.88 13.98
CA VAL A 374 -3.38 -15.27 12.57
C VAL A 374 -4.74 -14.92 11.98
N ILE A 375 -4.77 -14.01 11.01
CA ILE A 375 -6.01 -13.51 10.40
C ILE A 375 -5.99 -13.85 8.92
N GLY A 376 -6.84 -14.77 8.48
CA GLY A 376 -7.02 -15.14 7.09
C GLY A 376 -7.81 -14.08 6.33
N LEU A 377 -7.29 -13.61 5.21
CA LEU A 377 -7.92 -12.60 4.37
C LEU A 377 -8.65 -13.24 3.18
N PRO A 378 -9.65 -12.56 2.61
CA PRO A 378 -10.27 -12.97 1.35
C PRO A 378 -9.27 -13.11 0.21
N GLU A 379 -9.56 -14.00 -0.72
CA GLU A 379 -8.83 -14.07 -1.98
C GLU A 379 -9.05 -12.81 -2.84
N LYS A 380 -8.17 -12.57 -3.79
CA LYS A 380 -8.28 -11.46 -4.76
C LYS A 380 -8.37 -10.06 -4.11
N LEU A 381 -7.79 -9.85 -2.94
CA LEU A 381 -7.62 -8.51 -2.37
C LEU A 381 -6.42 -7.77 -2.96
N PHE A 382 -5.33 -8.49 -3.23
CA PHE A 382 -4.07 -7.91 -3.68
C PHE A 382 -4.01 -7.83 -5.22
N TYR A 383 -3.43 -6.74 -5.72
CA TYR A 383 -3.27 -6.54 -7.15
C TYR A 383 -2.34 -7.59 -7.76
N GLY A 384 -2.67 -8.05 -8.98
CA GLY A 384 -1.83 -8.98 -9.73
C GLY A 384 -1.73 -10.40 -9.19
N THR A 385 -2.38 -10.74 -8.08
CA THR A 385 -2.42 -12.10 -7.53
C THR A 385 -3.80 -12.50 -7.03
N GLY A 386 -4.19 -13.74 -7.30
CA GLY A 386 -5.40 -14.36 -6.72
C GLY A 386 -5.11 -15.15 -5.44
N ILE A 387 -3.83 -15.19 -5.00
CA ILE A 387 -3.43 -15.99 -3.86
C ILE A 387 -3.99 -15.38 -2.58
N PRO A 388 -4.69 -16.17 -1.72
CA PRO A 388 -5.12 -15.69 -0.42
C PRO A 388 -3.92 -15.39 0.46
N ALA A 389 -4.01 -14.30 1.21
CA ALA A 389 -3.00 -13.87 2.17
C ALA A 389 -3.54 -13.92 3.61
N ALA A 390 -2.65 -13.83 4.56
CA ALA A 390 -2.98 -13.71 5.98
C ALA A 390 -2.20 -12.54 6.59
N ILE A 391 -2.72 -11.99 7.67
CA ILE A 391 -1.98 -11.08 8.54
C ILE A 391 -1.53 -11.88 9.76
N LEU A 392 -0.23 -11.80 10.06
CA LEU A 392 0.33 -12.28 11.32
C LEU A 392 0.56 -11.09 12.25
N ILE A 393 0.05 -11.17 13.47
CA ILE A 393 0.30 -10.20 14.53
C ILE A 393 1.27 -10.81 15.54
N PHE A 394 2.34 -10.07 15.85
CA PHE A 394 3.31 -10.42 16.87
C PHE A 394 3.37 -9.32 17.92
N ARG A 395 3.61 -9.69 19.17
CA ARG A 395 3.70 -8.76 20.30
C ARG A 395 4.81 -9.19 21.25
N LYS A 396 5.54 -8.23 21.78
CA LYS A 396 6.57 -8.46 22.82
C LYS A 396 6.00 -8.44 24.24
N ASP A 397 4.82 -7.84 24.43
CA ASP A 397 4.15 -7.64 25.71
C ASP A 397 3.09 -8.71 26.04
N LYS A 398 3.10 -9.85 25.35
CA LYS A 398 2.14 -10.93 25.62
C LYS A 398 2.29 -11.50 27.04
N THR A 399 1.14 -11.67 27.70
CA THR A 399 1.04 -12.22 29.05
C THR A 399 0.44 -13.62 29.11
N ASP A 400 -0.23 -14.06 28.04
CA ASP A 400 -0.78 -15.40 27.85
C ASP A 400 -0.08 -16.11 26.69
N ASP A 401 -0.24 -17.42 26.59
CA ASP A 401 0.37 -18.28 25.56
C ASP A 401 -0.58 -18.62 24.40
N SER A 402 -1.75 -17.98 24.37
CA SER A 402 -2.75 -18.24 23.34
C SER A 402 -2.45 -17.50 22.03
N VAL A 403 -2.91 -18.09 20.92
CA VAL A 403 -2.91 -17.47 19.59
C VAL A 403 -4.34 -17.42 19.07
N LEU A 404 -4.77 -16.24 18.66
CA LEU A 404 -6.10 -16.04 18.10
C LEU A 404 -6.07 -16.31 16.58
N PHE A 405 -6.93 -17.21 16.11
CA PHE A 405 -7.18 -17.44 14.70
C PHE A 405 -8.49 -16.79 14.28
N ILE A 406 -8.48 -16.02 13.20
CA ILE A 406 -9.68 -15.42 12.60
C ILE A 406 -9.73 -15.83 11.14
N ASP A 407 -10.81 -16.46 10.71
CA ASP A 407 -11.08 -16.72 9.31
C ASP A 407 -11.98 -15.61 8.74
N ALA A 408 -11.36 -14.60 8.16
CA ALA A 408 -12.07 -13.52 7.49
C ALA A 408 -12.17 -13.74 5.96
N SER A 409 -11.97 -14.96 5.47
CA SER A 409 -11.96 -15.30 4.04
C SER A 409 -13.29 -14.94 3.32
N GLN A 410 -14.39 -14.87 4.04
CA GLN A 410 -15.72 -14.49 3.53
C GLN A 410 -16.09 -13.03 3.80
N GLU A 411 -15.24 -12.25 4.43
CA GLU A 411 -15.49 -10.86 4.80
C GLU A 411 -15.09 -9.91 3.68
N PHE A 412 -15.86 -9.83 2.59
CA PHE A 412 -15.57 -8.94 1.47
C PHE A 412 -16.81 -8.51 0.69
N LYS A 413 -16.66 -7.41 -0.02
CA LYS A 413 -17.53 -7.02 -1.11
C LYS A 413 -16.92 -7.52 -2.42
N ALA A 414 -17.65 -8.36 -3.14
CA ALA A 414 -17.19 -8.88 -4.42
C ALA A 414 -17.07 -7.78 -5.47
N GLY A 415 -15.95 -7.73 -6.19
CA GLY A 415 -15.73 -6.88 -7.33
C GLY A 415 -15.47 -7.68 -8.60
N LYS A 416 -15.54 -7.03 -9.78
CA LYS A 416 -15.35 -7.70 -11.07
C LYS A 416 -13.95 -8.34 -11.19
N ASN A 417 -12.92 -7.63 -10.80
CA ASN A 417 -11.52 -8.05 -10.93
C ASN A 417 -10.83 -8.24 -9.56
N GLN A 418 -11.37 -7.64 -8.51
CA GLN A 418 -10.76 -7.59 -7.19
C GLN A 418 -11.84 -7.46 -6.12
N ASN A 419 -11.69 -8.21 -5.03
CA ASN A 419 -12.50 -8.07 -3.83
C ASN A 419 -12.01 -6.89 -2.99
N THR A 420 -12.86 -6.35 -2.14
CA THR A 420 -12.51 -5.23 -1.24
C THR A 420 -13.07 -5.50 0.16
N LEU A 421 -12.33 -5.10 1.20
CA LEU A 421 -12.86 -5.06 2.56
C LEU A 421 -13.70 -3.78 2.74
N THR A 422 -14.89 -3.93 3.27
CA THR A 422 -15.71 -2.78 3.67
C THR A 422 -15.34 -2.30 5.08
N ALA A 423 -15.74 -1.11 5.46
CA ALA A 423 -15.56 -0.61 6.82
C ALA A 423 -16.20 -1.55 7.88
N GLU A 424 -17.32 -2.21 7.53
CA GLU A 424 -17.97 -3.19 8.41
C GLU A 424 -17.14 -4.45 8.57
N ASN A 425 -16.53 -4.96 7.48
CA ASN A 425 -15.62 -6.11 7.54
C ASN A 425 -14.41 -5.79 8.43
N ILE A 426 -13.76 -4.63 8.23
CA ILE A 426 -12.65 -4.18 9.07
C ILE A 426 -13.06 -4.09 10.54
N ALA A 427 -14.19 -3.45 10.82
CA ALA A 427 -14.72 -3.32 12.19
C ALA A 427 -15.05 -4.67 12.84
N LYS A 428 -15.57 -5.65 12.08
CA LYS A 428 -15.83 -7.00 12.57
C LYS A 428 -14.55 -7.73 12.95
N ILE A 429 -13.54 -7.72 12.05
CA ILE A 429 -12.24 -8.35 12.29
C ILE A 429 -11.58 -7.71 13.52
N HIS A 430 -11.55 -6.38 13.60
CA HIS A 430 -10.93 -5.64 14.70
C HIS A 430 -11.63 -5.93 16.04
N ARG A 431 -12.95 -5.88 16.10
CA ARG A 431 -13.72 -6.23 17.34
C ARG A 431 -13.44 -7.66 17.80
N THR A 432 -13.37 -8.60 16.87
CA THR A 432 -13.06 -10.00 17.19
C THR A 432 -11.64 -10.14 17.73
N TYR A 433 -10.68 -9.43 17.14
CA TYR A 433 -9.30 -9.38 17.62
C TYR A 433 -9.22 -8.81 19.04
N GLN A 434 -9.90 -7.70 19.31
CA GLN A 434 -9.94 -7.09 20.65
C GLN A 434 -10.63 -7.99 21.71
N ALA A 435 -11.73 -8.63 21.33
CA ALA A 435 -12.48 -9.50 22.24
C ALA A 435 -11.71 -10.76 22.67
N ARG A 436 -10.78 -11.26 21.84
CA ARG A 436 -10.01 -12.49 22.05
C ARG A 436 -10.87 -13.66 22.50
N GLN A 437 -12.00 -13.87 21.85
CA GLN A 437 -12.97 -14.93 22.16
C GLN A 437 -13.24 -15.78 20.93
N ALA A 438 -13.53 -17.05 21.15
CA ALA A 438 -13.99 -17.94 20.10
C ALA A 438 -15.35 -17.49 19.57
N VAL A 439 -15.49 -17.49 18.25
CA VAL A 439 -16.74 -17.22 17.54
C VAL A 439 -16.96 -18.38 16.56
N GLU A 440 -18.10 -19.04 16.67
CA GLU A 440 -18.42 -20.21 15.84
C GLU A 440 -18.19 -19.92 14.35
N LYS A 441 -17.47 -20.80 13.66
CA LYS A 441 -17.12 -20.74 12.24
C LYS A 441 -16.35 -19.47 11.81
N TYR A 442 -15.81 -18.70 12.78
CA TYR A 442 -15.17 -17.43 12.46
C TYR A 442 -13.86 -17.18 13.22
N ALA A 443 -13.81 -17.49 14.53
CA ALA A 443 -12.61 -17.24 15.31
C ALA A 443 -12.41 -18.33 16.38
N TYR A 444 -11.14 -18.65 16.64
CA TYR A 444 -10.75 -19.66 17.63
C TYR A 444 -9.50 -19.19 18.40
N LEU A 445 -9.46 -19.43 19.70
CA LEU A 445 -8.32 -19.11 20.56
C LEU A 445 -7.61 -20.42 20.94
N ALA A 446 -6.50 -20.71 20.27
CA ALA A 446 -5.68 -21.89 20.49
C ALA A 446 -4.67 -21.63 21.61
N ASN A 447 -4.50 -22.56 22.54
CA ASN A 447 -3.43 -22.52 23.54
C ASN A 447 -2.13 -23.17 23.01
N PHE A 448 -1.03 -22.99 23.73
CA PHE A 448 0.28 -23.54 23.34
C PHE A 448 0.28 -25.04 23.13
N ALA A 449 -0.38 -25.81 24.01
CA ALA A 449 -0.43 -27.27 23.91
C ALA A 449 -1.10 -27.72 22.60
N GLU A 450 -2.17 -27.09 22.24
CA GLU A 450 -2.88 -27.38 20.98
C GLU A 450 -2.04 -27.00 19.73
N LEU A 451 -1.31 -25.86 19.79
CA LEU A 451 -0.37 -25.49 18.73
C LEU A 451 0.73 -26.54 18.58
N GLN A 452 1.24 -27.08 19.69
CA GLN A 452 2.25 -28.14 19.71
C GLN A 452 1.70 -29.46 19.16
N GLU A 453 0.48 -29.87 19.53
CA GLU A 453 -0.20 -31.05 18.98
C GLU A 453 -0.41 -30.95 17.46
N ASN A 454 -0.57 -29.74 16.93
CA ASN A 454 -0.65 -29.45 15.52
C ASN A 454 0.72 -29.25 14.83
N ASP A 455 1.84 -29.64 15.44
CA ASP A 455 3.20 -29.43 14.93
C ASP A 455 3.50 -27.96 14.59
N PHE A 456 2.97 -27.03 15.35
CA PHE A 456 3.07 -25.58 15.13
C PHE A 456 2.63 -25.14 13.72
N ASN A 457 1.74 -25.92 13.10
CA ASN A 457 1.12 -25.61 11.84
C ASN A 457 -0.03 -24.62 12.07
N LEU A 458 0.05 -23.45 11.43
CA LEU A 458 -0.91 -22.35 11.61
C LEU A 458 -1.98 -22.31 10.52
N ASN A 459 -2.19 -23.39 9.77
CA ASN A 459 -3.23 -23.42 8.75
C ASN A 459 -4.61 -23.22 9.39
N ILE A 460 -5.28 -22.14 9.05
CA ILE A 460 -6.49 -21.64 9.73
C ILE A 460 -7.60 -22.70 9.83
N PRO A 461 -7.91 -23.51 8.79
CA PRO A 461 -8.92 -24.56 8.89
C PRO A 461 -8.65 -25.67 9.92
N ARG A 462 -7.45 -25.72 10.52
CA ARG A 462 -7.17 -26.64 11.64
C ARG A 462 -7.76 -26.15 12.95
N TYR A 463 -8.04 -24.86 13.07
CA TYR A 463 -8.50 -24.18 14.27
C TYR A 463 -9.91 -23.63 14.11
N VAL A 464 -10.25 -23.09 12.96
CA VAL A 464 -11.56 -22.55 12.65
C VAL A 464 -12.26 -23.49 11.67
N ASP A 465 -13.22 -24.25 12.15
CA ASP A 465 -14.04 -25.14 11.32
C ASP A 465 -15.17 -24.35 10.68
N THR A 466 -15.00 -24.01 9.39
CA THR A 466 -16.01 -23.33 8.58
C THR A 466 -16.92 -24.30 7.84
N PHE A 467 -16.81 -25.61 8.08
CA PHE A 467 -17.60 -26.63 7.41
C PHE A 467 -19.10 -26.44 7.70
N GLU A 468 -19.87 -26.25 6.66
CA GLU A 468 -21.32 -26.39 6.72
C GLU A 468 -21.67 -27.83 6.38
N ALA A 469 -22.27 -28.54 7.36
CA ALA A 469 -22.81 -29.85 7.08
C ALA A 469 -23.82 -29.73 5.93
N GLU A 470 -23.56 -30.37 4.81
CA GLU A 470 -24.54 -30.45 3.72
C GLU A 470 -25.87 -30.92 4.29
N GLU A 471 -26.96 -30.23 3.93
CA GLU A 471 -28.30 -30.70 4.28
C GLU A 471 -28.41 -32.16 3.83
N LYS A 472 -28.78 -33.04 4.77
CA LYS A 472 -28.94 -34.45 4.46
C LYS A 472 -30.00 -34.57 3.38
N ILE A 473 -29.58 -34.86 2.15
CA ILE A 473 -30.46 -35.09 1.04
C ILE A 473 -31.34 -36.29 1.41
N ASP A 474 -32.64 -36.05 1.60
CA ASP A 474 -33.60 -37.14 1.76
C ASP A 474 -33.78 -37.81 0.41
N LEU A 475 -33.00 -38.87 0.20
CA LEU A 475 -33.06 -39.66 -1.04
C LEU A 475 -34.46 -40.23 -1.33
N LYS A 476 -35.29 -40.41 -0.30
CA LYS A 476 -36.66 -40.89 -0.51
C LYS A 476 -37.58 -39.78 -1.05
N ALA A 477 -37.41 -38.56 -0.50
CA ALA A 477 -38.14 -37.39 -0.98
C ALA A 477 -37.76 -37.03 -2.43
N VAL A 478 -36.43 -36.96 -2.71
CA VAL A 478 -35.89 -36.70 -4.08
C VAL A 478 -36.35 -37.78 -5.07
N ARG A 479 -36.41 -39.06 -4.65
CA ARG A 479 -36.91 -40.15 -5.51
C ARG A 479 -38.41 -40.02 -5.76
N ALA A 480 -39.19 -39.63 -4.75
CA ALA A 480 -40.62 -39.41 -4.93
C ALA A 480 -40.92 -38.25 -5.88
N GLU A 481 -40.22 -37.14 -5.72
CA GLU A 481 -40.31 -35.97 -6.59
C GLU A 481 -39.92 -36.29 -8.02
N ARG A 482 -38.82 -37.06 -8.22
CA ARG A 482 -38.40 -37.53 -9.55
C ARG A 482 -39.50 -38.39 -10.23
N LEU A 483 -40.15 -39.29 -9.48
CA LEU A 483 -41.20 -40.15 -10.03
C LEU A 483 -42.45 -39.32 -10.36
N ALA A 484 -42.79 -38.31 -9.56
CA ALA A 484 -43.90 -37.39 -9.84
C ALA A 484 -43.62 -36.57 -11.13
N LEU A 485 -42.42 -36.01 -11.28
CA LEU A 485 -42.01 -35.27 -12.49
C LEU A 485 -41.96 -36.16 -13.73
N GLN A 486 -41.53 -37.41 -13.63
CA GLN A 486 -41.58 -38.36 -14.76
C GLN A 486 -42.99 -38.66 -15.20
N LYS A 487 -43.94 -38.76 -14.27
CA LYS A 487 -45.37 -38.96 -14.58
C LYS A 487 -45.98 -37.73 -15.26
N GLU A 488 -45.68 -36.54 -14.75
CA GLU A 488 -46.12 -35.28 -15.36
C GLU A 488 -45.55 -35.07 -16.77
N LEU A 489 -44.29 -35.44 -16.99
CA LEU A 489 -43.65 -35.41 -18.30
C LEU A 489 -44.37 -36.34 -19.27
N ALA A 490 -44.66 -37.59 -18.88
CA ALA A 490 -45.37 -38.52 -19.72
C ALA A 490 -46.79 -38.04 -20.12
N GLU A 491 -47.51 -37.44 -19.15
CA GLU A 491 -48.83 -36.84 -19.43
C GLU A 491 -48.75 -35.63 -20.40
N LEU A 492 -47.70 -34.83 -20.30
CA LEU A 492 -47.44 -33.71 -21.22
C LEU A 492 -47.01 -34.19 -22.62
N GLU A 493 -46.21 -35.23 -22.71
CA GLU A 493 -45.82 -35.84 -23.98
C GLU A 493 -46.99 -36.47 -24.72
N GLU A 494 -47.94 -37.09 -23.96
CA GLU A 494 -49.16 -37.66 -24.53
C GLU A 494 -50.08 -36.53 -25.08
N LYS A 495 -50.28 -35.44 -24.32
CA LYS A 495 -51.01 -34.27 -24.79
C LYS A 495 -50.37 -33.63 -26.02
N MET A 496 -49.04 -33.52 -26.02
CA MET A 496 -48.31 -32.97 -27.15
C MET A 496 -48.46 -33.84 -28.41
N ALA A 497 -48.46 -35.18 -28.27
CA ALA A 497 -48.73 -36.09 -29.34
C ALA A 497 -50.15 -35.98 -29.92
N GLU A 498 -51.16 -35.75 -29.06
CA GLU A 498 -52.52 -35.46 -29.49
C GLU A 498 -52.61 -34.16 -30.29
N TYR A 499 -52.00 -33.07 -29.81
CA TYR A 499 -51.97 -31.78 -30.53
C TYR A 499 -51.22 -31.86 -31.87
N LEU A 500 -50.10 -32.58 -31.93
CA LEU A 500 -49.38 -32.79 -33.18
C LEU A 500 -50.21 -33.57 -34.21
N LYS A 501 -50.98 -34.56 -33.75
CA LYS A 501 -51.90 -35.34 -34.60
C LYS A 501 -53.07 -34.48 -35.10
N GLU A 502 -53.61 -33.57 -34.28
CA GLU A 502 -54.64 -32.60 -34.70
C GLU A 502 -54.10 -31.61 -35.76
N LEU A 503 -52.83 -31.27 -35.69
CA LEU A 503 -52.15 -30.35 -36.62
C LEU A 503 -51.68 -31.05 -37.89
N GLY A 504 -51.82 -32.41 -38.01
CA GLY A 504 -51.42 -33.16 -39.16
C GLY A 504 -49.88 -33.34 -39.31
N ILE A 505 -49.14 -33.26 -38.20
CA ILE A 505 -47.70 -33.41 -38.11
C ILE A 505 -47.38 -34.78 -37.52
#